data_386b2a64796b3d083fa3d1f02626942e
#
_entry.id   386b2a64796b3d083fa3d1f02626942e
#
_cell.length_a   1.000
_cell.length_b   1.000
_cell.length_c   1.000
_cell.angle_alpha   90.00
_cell.angle_beta   90.00
_cell.angle_gamma   90.00
#
_symmetry.space_group_name_H-M   'P 1'
#
loop_
_entity.id
_entity.type
_entity.pdbx_description
1 polymer ?
#
loop_
_entity_poly.entity_id
_entity_poly.type
_entity_poly.pdbx_seq_one_letter_code
_entity_poly.pdbx_strand_id
1 'polypeptide(L)'
;MQEKWREKTTEIEIERAAYFVTEKMLENYDQTGNPAVSISQWVKNNAFDQLSRTKYAQMVGAMSMKNAEPTNAIIVRSIEIIKGLEASRCFFILTSDLAPYLFRTKTDDNKMSHLLYVALTRSKDHLTILISQNVESTFSRDFVLAFFAQYSASVRQIQ
;
A
#
# COMPACT_ATOMS: atom_id res chain seq x y z
N MET A 1 -15.99 27.30 -21.44
CA MET A 1 -14.90 28.09 -20.80
C MET A 1 -13.85 27.20 -20.11
N GLN A 2 -14.12 25.90 -19.87
CA GLN A 2 -13.20 24.97 -19.19
C GLN A 2 -12.06 24.42 -20.06
N GLU A 3 -12.24 24.30 -21.38
CA GLU A 3 -11.17 23.76 -22.27
C GLU A 3 -9.98 24.71 -22.47
N LYS A 4 -10.18 26.02 -22.39
CA LYS A 4 -9.11 27.02 -22.60
C LYS A 4 -8.02 27.08 -21.51
N TRP A 5 -8.28 26.54 -20.33
CA TRP A 5 -7.31 26.55 -19.23
C TRP A 5 -6.30 25.38 -19.32
N ARG A 6 -6.69 24.25 -19.92
CA ARG A 6 -5.81 23.06 -20.04
C ARG A 6 -4.67 23.24 -21.04
N GLU A 7 -4.84 24.08 -22.06
CA GLU A 7 -3.83 24.23 -23.12
C GLU A 7 -2.68 25.18 -22.78
N LYS A 8 -2.73 25.93 -21.67
CA LYS A 8 -1.71 26.95 -21.33
C LYS A 8 -1.03 26.73 -19.99
N THR A 9 -1.39 25.72 -19.21
CA THR A 9 -0.81 25.49 -17.88
C THR A 9 0.46 24.67 -18.02
N THR A 10 1.58 25.23 -17.62
CA THR A 10 2.87 24.52 -17.63
C THR A 10 2.92 23.47 -16.52
N GLU A 11 3.74 22.44 -16.69
CA GLU A 11 3.94 21.38 -15.70
C GLU A 11 4.34 21.95 -14.33
N ILE A 12 5.17 23.01 -14.33
CA ILE A 12 5.59 23.73 -13.12
C ILE A 12 4.42 24.40 -12.40
N GLU A 13 3.45 24.95 -13.14
CA GLU A 13 2.25 25.56 -12.54
C GLU A 13 1.32 24.50 -11.95
N ILE A 14 1.21 23.33 -12.59
CA ILE A 14 0.46 22.20 -12.06
C ILE A 14 1.10 21.68 -10.76
N GLU A 15 2.41 21.51 -10.71
CA GLU A 15 3.12 21.09 -9.51
C GLU A 15 2.96 22.10 -8.36
N ARG A 16 3.10 23.39 -8.63
CA ARG A 16 2.89 24.44 -7.62
C ARG A 16 1.47 24.46 -7.09
N ALA A 17 0.48 24.30 -7.98
CA ALA A 17 -0.92 24.23 -7.57
C ALA A 17 -1.20 22.97 -6.74
N ALA A 18 -0.65 21.81 -7.13
CA ALA A 18 -0.77 20.58 -6.38
C ALA A 18 -0.12 20.68 -5.00
N TYR A 19 1.07 21.27 -4.91
CA TYR A 19 1.75 21.52 -3.64
C TYR A 19 0.93 22.42 -2.73
N PHE A 20 0.44 23.55 -3.22
CA PHE A 20 -0.39 24.48 -2.47
C PHE A 20 -1.66 23.83 -1.95
N VAL A 21 -2.38 23.06 -2.80
CA VAL A 21 -3.59 22.35 -2.37
C VAL A 21 -3.27 21.33 -1.29
N THR A 22 -2.18 20.58 -1.46
CA THR A 22 -1.76 19.57 -0.49
C THR A 22 -1.42 20.20 0.87
N GLU A 23 -0.66 21.30 0.87
CA GLU A 23 -0.29 22.03 2.08
C GLU A 23 -1.53 22.53 2.84
N LYS A 24 -2.46 23.15 2.11
CA LYS A 24 -3.72 23.64 2.71
C LYS A 24 -4.63 22.51 3.22
N MET A 25 -4.65 21.38 2.54
CA MET A 25 -5.39 20.20 3.03
C MET A 25 -4.78 19.67 4.32
N LEU A 26 -3.46 19.67 4.44
CA LEU A 26 -2.76 19.22 5.65
C LEU A 26 -2.97 20.20 6.80
N GLU A 27 -2.89 21.51 6.57
CA GLU A 27 -3.21 22.54 7.58
C GLU A 27 -4.64 22.36 8.13
N ASN A 28 -5.59 22.12 7.23
CA ASN A 28 -6.99 21.89 7.61
C ASN A 28 -7.18 20.58 8.40
N TYR A 29 -6.39 19.57 8.06
CA TYR A 29 -6.38 18.32 8.80
C TYR A 29 -5.79 18.50 10.20
N ASP A 30 -4.70 19.24 10.32
CA ASP A 30 -4.07 19.53 11.61
C ASP A 30 -5.04 20.29 12.55
N GLN A 31 -5.92 21.14 12.00
CA GLN A 31 -6.96 21.86 12.76
C GLN A 31 -8.17 21.00 13.14
N THR A 32 -8.60 20.11 12.25
CA THR A 32 -9.85 19.37 12.41
C THR A 32 -9.65 17.96 12.96
N GLY A 33 -8.45 17.40 12.85
CA GLY A 33 -8.15 16.00 13.17
C GLY A 33 -8.87 14.98 12.28
N ASN A 34 -9.63 15.44 11.27
CA ASN A 34 -10.45 14.59 10.44
C ASN A 34 -10.12 14.75 8.94
N PRO A 35 -9.44 13.76 8.34
CA PRO A 35 -9.01 13.83 6.94
C PRO A 35 -10.19 13.90 5.95
N ALA A 36 -11.33 13.28 6.28
CA ALA A 36 -12.51 13.33 5.43
C ALA A 36 -13.11 14.74 5.36
N VAL A 37 -13.10 15.49 6.47
CA VAL A 37 -13.54 16.89 6.53
C VAL A 37 -12.62 17.76 5.69
N SER A 38 -11.32 17.63 5.84
CA SER A 38 -10.32 18.36 5.07
C SER A 38 -10.49 18.19 3.57
N ILE A 39 -10.61 16.95 3.11
CA ILE A 39 -10.77 16.64 1.67
C ILE A 39 -12.12 17.14 1.17
N SER A 40 -13.20 16.96 1.93
CA SER A 40 -14.56 17.36 1.51
C SER A 40 -14.71 18.85 1.28
N GLN A 41 -13.99 19.70 2.01
CA GLN A 41 -13.99 21.14 1.79
C GLN A 41 -13.42 21.49 0.40
N TRP A 42 -12.36 20.82 -0.04
CA TRP A 42 -11.76 21.05 -1.35
C TRP A 42 -12.61 20.50 -2.48
N VAL A 43 -13.29 19.37 -2.27
CA VAL A 43 -14.29 18.85 -3.23
C VAL A 43 -15.47 19.80 -3.41
N LYS A 44 -16.00 20.36 -2.30
CA LYS A 44 -17.11 21.34 -2.34
C LYS A 44 -16.71 22.62 -3.08
N ASN A 45 -15.45 23.02 -2.98
CA ASN A 45 -14.94 24.21 -3.65
C ASN A 45 -14.50 23.97 -5.11
N ASN A 46 -14.90 22.84 -5.70
CA ASN A 46 -14.59 22.45 -7.08
C ASN A 46 -13.08 22.42 -7.40
N ALA A 47 -12.23 22.23 -6.38
CA ALA A 47 -10.80 22.07 -6.60
C ALA A 47 -10.46 20.74 -7.33
N PHE A 48 -11.40 19.78 -7.31
CA PHE A 48 -11.30 18.50 -8.00
C PHE A 48 -12.55 18.29 -8.86
N ASP A 49 -12.40 18.28 -10.17
CA ASP A 49 -13.53 18.12 -11.11
C ASP A 49 -14.25 16.77 -10.98
N GLN A 50 -13.50 15.71 -10.72
CA GLN A 50 -14.06 14.36 -10.52
C GLN A 50 -13.15 13.56 -9.59
N LEU A 51 -13.46 13.53 -8.31
CA LEU A 51 -12.78 12.65 -7.38
C LEU A 51 -13.52 11.32 -7.29
N SER A 52 -12.97 10.25 -7.88
CA SER A 52 -13.56 8.92 -7.74
C SER A 52 -13.53 8.45 -6.29
N ARG A 53 -14.48 7.58 -5.90
CA ARG A 53 -14.51 7.00 -4.53
C ARG A 53 -13.19 6.35 -4.14
N THR A 54 -12.52 5.71 -5.08
CA THR A 54 -11.22 5.07 -4.86
C THR A 54 -10.14 6.10 -4.55
N LYS A 55 -10.03 7.18 -5.33
CA LYS A 55 -9.08 8.26 -5.08
C LYS A 55 -9.35 8.98 -3.77
N TYR A 56 -10.62 9.24 -3.46
CA TYR A 56 -11.03 9.82 -2.17
C TYR A 56 -10.57 8.95 -0.99
N ALA A 57 -10.84 7.65 -1.04
CA ALA A 57 -10.42 6.72 0.02
C ALA A 57 -8.90 6.64 0.17
N GLN A 58 -8.16 6.70 -0.94
CA GLN A 58 -6.69 6.75 -0.93
C GLN A 58 -6.16 8.02 -0.27
N MET A 59 -6.75 9.18 -0.57
CA MET A 59 -6.36 10.46 0.05
C MET A 59 -6.67 10.47 1.54
N VAL A 60 -7.85 10.03 1.95
CA VAL A 60 -8.22 9.88 3.38
C VAL A 60 -7.24 8.96 4.09
N GLY A 61 -6.90 7.83 3.49
CA GLY A 61 -5.92 6.88 4.04
C GLY A 61 -4.53 7.49 4.20
N ALA A 62 -4.04 8.20 3.18
CA ALA A 62 -2.73 8.84 3.20
C ALA A 62 -2.65 9.95 4.29
N MET A 63 -3.69 10.78 4.43
CA MET A 63 -3.74 11.82 5.44
C MET A 63 -3.85 11.25 6.86
N SER A 64 -4.61 10.17 7.06
CA SER A 64 -4.72 9.50 8.36
C SER A 64 -3.39 8.94 8.85
N MET A 65 -2.47 8.59 7.94
CA MET A 65 -1.15 8.09 8.28
C MET A 65 -0.18 9.17 8.79
N LYS A 66 -0.39 10.45 8.43
CA LYS A 66 0.52 11.54 8.84
C LYS A 66 0.50 11.77 10.36
N ASN A 67 -0.66 11.62 11.01
CA ASN A 67 -0.83 11.82 12.45
C ASN A 67 -0.85 10.51 13.25
N ALA A 68 -0.63 9.36 12.59
CA ALA A 68 -0.28 8.17 13.32
C ALA A 68 1.13 8.41 13.89
N GLU A 69 1.20 8.99 15.11
CA GLU A 69 2.38 8.80 15.94
C GLU A 69 2.76 7.32 15.84
N PRO A 70 4.04 6.95 15.99
CA PRO A 70 4.46 5.55 16.02
C PRO A 70 3.87 4.88 17.28
N THR A 71 2.57 4.82 17.33
CA THR A 71 1.83 3.98 18.24
C THR A 71 2.08 2.55 17.81
N ASN A 72 2.06 1.61 18.75
CA ASN A 72 2.16 0.16 18.51
C ASN A 72 1.01 -0.38 17.62
N ALA A 73 0.53 0.42 16.68
CA ALA A 73 -0.58 0.08 15.81
C ALA A 73 -0.12 -0.82 14.67
N ILE A 74 -0.79 -1.93 14.49
CA ILE A 74 -0.60 -2.81 13.32
C ILE A 74 -1.38 -2.21 12.16
N ILE A 75 -0.67 -1.82 11.10
CA ILE A 75 -1.27 -1.29 9.88
C ILE A 75 -1.54 -2.46 8.92
N VAL A 76 -2.81 -2.72 8.63
CA VAL A 76 -3.21 -3.74 7.66
C VAL A 76 -3.56 -3.08 6.33
N ARG A 77 -2.93 -3.51 5.24
CA ARG A 77 -3.12 -2.98 3.89
C ARG A 77 -3.02 -4.07 2.84
N SER A 78 -3.65 -3.86 1.68
CA SER A 78 -3.41 -4.72 0.51
C SER A 78 -2.05 -4.39 -0.13
N ILE A 79 -1.45 -5.36 -0.79
CA ILE A 79 -0.14 -5.22 -1.45
C ILE A 79 -0.16 -4.10 -2.49
N GLU A 80 -1.28 -3.90 -3.18
CA GLU A 80 -1.42 -2.87 -4.21
C GLU A 80 -1.34 -1.44 -3.65
N ILE A 81 -1.75 -1.25 -2.38
CA ILE A 81 -1.79 0.07 -1.73
C ILE A 81 -0.47 0.42 -1.03
N ILE A 82 0.32 -0.58 -0.63
CA ILE A 82 1.56 -0.36 0.12
C ILE A 82 2.77 0.03 -0.75
N LYS A 83 2.58 0.23 -2.05
CA LYS A 83 3.68 0.65 -2.93
C LYS A 83 4.27 1.98 -2.46
N GLY A 84 5.58 1.98 -2.19
CA GLY A 84 6.29 3.14 -1.65
C GLY A 84 6.32 3.24 -0.11
N LEU A 85 5.56 2.40 0.62
CA LEU A 85 5.64 2.33 2.07
C LEU A 85 6.60 1.24 2.51
N GLU A 86 7.31 1.49 3.61
CA GLU A 86 8.23 0.53 4.22
C GLU A 86 8.06 0.55 5.74
N ALA A 87 8.34 -0.58 6.39
CA ALA A 87 8.31 -0.70 7.84
C ALA A 87 9.46 -1.59 8.34
N SER A 88 9.90 -1.39 9.58
CA SER A 88 10.92 -2.23 10.20
C SER A 88 10.51 -3.69 10.26
N ARG A 89 9.23 -3.95 10.53
CA ARG A 89 8.67 -5.31 10.61
C ARG A 89 7.42 -5.41 9.77
N CYS A 90 7.36 -6.42 8.90
CA CYS A 90 6.22 -6.70 8.07
C CYS A 90 5.72 -8.13 8.30
N PHE A 91 4.38 -8.29 8.31
CA PHE A 91 3.71 -9.57 8.19
C PHE A 91 3.10 -9.66 6.81
N PHE A 92 3.48 -10.66 6.06
CA PHE A 92 2.96 -10.93 4.73
C PHE A 92 2.12 -12.21 4.75
N ILE A 93 0.83 -12.10 4.45
CA ILE A 93 -0.05 -13.25 4.31
C ILE A 93 0.10 -13.79 2.90
N LEU A 94 0.70 -14.97 2.76
CA LEU A 94 0.87 -15.63 1.47
C LEU A 94 -0.46 -16.20 1.00
N THR A 95 -0.94 -15.70 -0.12
CA THR A 95 -2.16 -16.20 -0.77
C THR A 95 -1.85 -17.33 -1.75
N SER A 96 -2.87 -18.14 -2.07
CA SER A 96 -2.74 -19.24 -3.03
C SER A 96 -2.28 -18.78 -4.42
N ASP A 97 -2.61 -17.55 -4.82
CA ASP A 97 -2.22 -16.98 -6.11
C ASP A 97 -0.75 -16.57 -6.16
N LEU A 98 -0.18 -16.15 -5.02
CA LEU A 98 1.21 -15.70 -4.92
C LEU A 98 2.17 -16.84 -4.55
N ALA A 99 1.66 -17.89 -3.91
CA ALA A 99 2.47 -19.04 -3.48
C ALA A 99 3.26 -19.71 -4.61
N PRO A 100 2.70 -19.93 -5.83
CA PRO A 100 3.44 -20.51 -6.94
C PRO A 100 4.68 -19.71 -7.33
N TYR A 101 4.61 -18.37 -7.22
CA TYR A 101 5.74 -17.47 -7.56
C TYR A 101 6.78 -17.45 -6.44
N LEU A 102 6.36 -17.46 -5.17
CA LEU A 102 7.29 -17.56 -4.04
C LEU A 102 8.07 -18.87 -4.09
N PHE A 103 7.39 -19.98 -4.32
CA PHE A 103 7.99 -21.32 -4.40
C PHE A 103 8.63 -21.64 -5.75
N ARG A 104 8.66 -20.68 -6.68
CA ARG A 104 9.25 -20.79 -8.02
C ARG A 104 8.69 -21.93 -8.87
N THR A 105 7.45 -22.35 -8.62
CA THR A 105 6.73 -23.29 -9.48
C THR A 105 6.10 -22.59 -10.68
N LYS A 106 5.98 -21.26 -10.62
CA LYS A 106 5.70 -20.35 -11.75
C LYS A 106 6.76 -19.26 -11.81
N THR A 107 7.20 -18.93 -13.02
CA THR A 107 8.27 -17.95 -13.28
C THR A 107 7.86 -16.86 -14.26
N ASP A 108 6.58 -16.80 -14.63
CA ASP A 108 6.07 -15.80 -15.57
C ASP A 108 6.26 -14.40 -14.98
N ASP A 109 6.75 -13.49 -15.83
CA ASP A 109 6.80 -12.08 -15.48
C ASP A 109 5.43 -11.44 -15.71
N ASN A 110 4.65 -11.33 -14.63
CA ASN A 110 3.29 -10.84 -14.66
C ASN A 110 2.93 -10.05 -13.38
N LYS A 111 1.68 -9.60 -13.30
CA LYS A 111 1.18 -8.83 -12.15
C LYS A 111 1.44 -9.53 -10.81
N MET A 112 1.31 -10.86 -10.74
CA MET A 112 1.46 -11.60 -9.48
C MET A 112 2.92 -11.66 -9.02
N SER A 113 3.87 -11.87 -9.95
CA SER A 113 5.30 -11.81 -9.64
C SER A 113 5.71 -10.42 -9.14
N HIS A 114 5.19 -9.35 -9.75
CA HIS A 114 5.43 -7.98 -9.31
C HIS A 114 4.82 -7.69 -7.94
N LEU A 115 3.61 -8.14 -7.65
CA LEU A 115 2.99 -8.00 -6.33
C LEU A 115 3.78 -8.74 -5.25
N LEU A 116 4.24 -9.96 -5.54
CA LEU A 116 5.11 -10.70 -4.63
C LEU A 116 6.39 -9.93 -4.34
N TYR A 117 7.07 -9.40 -5.37
CA TYR A 117 8.26 -8.57 -5.20
C TYR A 117 7.99 -7.37 -4.30
N VAL A 118 6.88 -6.64 -4.54
CA VAL A 118 6.48 -5.53 -3.68
C VAL A 118 6.29 -5.97 -2.24
N ALA A 119 5.60 -7.09 -1.98
CA ALA A 119 5.36 -7.58 -0.63
C ALA A 119 6.65 -7.94 0.11
N LEU A 120 7.57 -8.66 -0.56
CA LEU A 120 8.83 -9.12 0.03
C LEU A 120 9.81 -7.96 0.31
N THR A 121 9.70 -6.86 -0.43
CA THR A 121 10.61 -5.70 -0.30
C THR A 121 10.09 -4.61 0.64
N ARG A 122 8.98 -4.80 1.32
CA ARG A 122 8.42 -3.77 2.24
C ARG A 122 9.06 -3.77 3.63
N SER A 123 9.72 -4.84 4.01
CA SER A 123 10.36 -4.95 5.31
C SER A 123 11.81 -4.46 5.25
N LYS A 124 12.21 -3.63 6.24
CA LYS A 124 13.60 -3.19 6.40
C LYS A 124 14.41 -4.21 7.21
N ASP A 125 13.82 -4.73 8.30
CA ASP A 125 14.55 -5.54 9.26
C ASP A 125 14.01 -6.98 9.32
N HIS A 126 12.68 -7.14 9.46
CA HIS A 126 12.06 -8.45 9.69
C HIS A 126 10.83 -8.66 8.82
N LEU A 127 10.86 -9.68 7.99
CA LEU A 127 9.71 -10.15 7.24
C LEU A 127 9.22 -11.48 7.83
N THR A 128 7.96 -11.53 8.23
CA THR A 128 7.29 -12.77 8.62
C THR A 128 6.28 -13.13 7.55
N ILE A 129 6.41 -14.32 6.97
CA ILE A 129 5.46 -14.83 5.98
C ILE A 129 4.50 -15.79 6.70
N LEU A 130 3.22 -15.44 6.69
CA LEU A 130 2.15 -16.28 7.22
C LEU A 130 1.61 -17.16 6.09
N ILE A 131 1.71 -18.47 6.28
CA ILE A 131 1.27 -19.46 5.30
C ILE A 131 -0.07 -20.02 5.78
N SER A 132 -1.10 -19.88 4.94
CA SER A 132 -2.43 -20.37 5.24
C SER A 132 -2.55 -21.88 4.97
N GLN A 133 -3.52 -22.50 5.60
CA GLN A 133 -3.83 -23.91 5.35
C GLN A 133 -4.12 -24.21 3.88
N ASN A 134 -4.72 -23.27 3.15
CA ASN A 134 -4.97 -23.43 1.71
C ASN A 134 -3.68 -23.56 0.90
N VAL A 135 -2.63 -22.84 1.27
CA VAL A 135 -1.31 -22.94 0.64
C VAL A 135 -0.66 -24.27 1.01
N GLU A 136 -0.71 -24.68 2.28
CA GLU A 136 -0.18 -25.98 2.73
C GLU A 136 -0.90 -27.17 2.07
N SER A 137 -2.21 -27.06 1.81
CA SER A 137 -2.97 -28.09 1.09
C SER A 137 -2.50 -28.26 -0.35
N THR A 138 -2.02 -27.19 -0.98
CA THR A 138 -1.55 -27.21 -2.38
C THR A 138 -0.09 -27.66 -2.49
N PHE A 139 0.77 -27.19 -1.58
CA PHE A 139 2.22 -27.38 -1.68
C PHE A 139 2.80 -28.39 -0.69
N SER A 140 2.01 -29.01 0.11
CA SER A 140 2.35 -29.82 1.27
C SER A 140 3.25 -29.11 2.29
N ARG A 141 3.11 -29.50 3.54
CA ARG A 141 3.91 -28.93 4.64
C ARG A 141 5.40 -29.24 4.48
N ASP A 142 5.73 -30.44 4.09
CA ASP A 142 7.13 -30.86 3.96
C ASP A 142 7.84 -30.09 2.84
N PHE A 143 7.14 -29.82 1.74
CA PHE A 143 7.66 -28.96 0.67
C PHE A 143 7.94 -27.54 1.16
N VAL A 144 7.00 -26.93 1.88
CA VAL A 144 7.14 -25.58 2.45
C VAL A 144 8.32 -25.52 3.41
N LEU A 145 8.45 -26.48 4.32
CA LEU A 145 9.57 -26.55 5.25
C LEU A 145 10.91 -26.69 4.53
N ALA A 146 11.00 -27.60 3.55
CA ALA A 146 12.20 -27.81 2.75
C ALA A 146 12.60 -26.55 1.95
N PHE A 147 11.61 -25.83 1.40
CA PHE A 147 11.86 -24.58 0.70
C PHE A 147 12.50 -23.53 1.63
N PHE A 148 11.91 -23.27 2.78
CA PHE A 148 12.42 -22.24 3.68
C PHE A 148 13.74 -22.63 4.36
N ALA A 149 14.00 -23.92 4.57
CA ALA A 149 15.29 -24.40 5.08
C ALA A 149 16.49 -23.97 4.21
N GLN A 150 16.30 -23.82 2.91
CA GLN A 150 17.34 -23.38 1.97
C GLN A 150 17.77 -21.92 2.19
N TYR A 151 16.92 -21.12 2.83
CA TYR A 151 17.16 -19.67 3.06
C TYR A 151 17.48 -19.35 4.52
N SER A 152 17.80 -20.35 5.35
CA SER A 152 18.07 -20.18 6.79
C SER A 152 16.92 -19.46 7.54
N ALA A 153 15.70 -19.57 7.02
CA ALA A 153 14.53 -18.97 7.64
C ALA A 153 14.07 -19.80 8.85
N SER A 154 13.71 -19.14 9.94
CA SER A 154 13.10 -19.82 11.08
C SER A 154 11.62 -20.09 10.79
N VAL A 155 11.20 -21.34 10.87
CA VAL A 155 9.81 -21.74 10.68
C VAL A 155 9.18 -22.07 12.04
N ARG A 156 8.00 -21.49 12.31
CA ARG A 156 7.23 -21.75 13.53
C ARG A 156 5.80 -22.14 13.17
N GLN A 157 5.26 -23.10 13.86
CA GLN A 157 3.85 -23.43 13.77
C GLN A 157 3.06 -22.58 14.75
N ILE A 158 1.99 -21.95 14.27
CA ILE A 158 1.00 -21.26 15.11
C ILE A 158 -0.10 -22.29 15.37
N GLN A 159 -0.34 -22.60 16.63
CA GLN A 159 -1.46 -23.47 17.07
C GLN A 159 -2.73 -22.65 17.20
#